data_7792fca23cb9e25965c95b915f2ce17a
#
_entry.id   7792fca23cb9e25965c95b915f2ce17a
#
_cell.length_a   1.000
_cell.length_b   1.000
_cell.length_c   1.000
_cell.angle_alpha   90.00
_cell.angle_beta   90.00
_cell.angle_gamma   90.00
#
_symmetry.space_group_name_H-M   'P 1'
#
loop_
_entity.id
_entity.type
_entity.pdbx_description
1 polymer ?
#
loop_
_entity_poly.entity_id
_entity_poly.type
_entity_poly.pdbx_seq_one_letter_code
_entity_poly.pdbx_strand_id
1 'polypeptide(L)'
;VADDVPAIAICLGAQVAAEALGGSTAVPALGNDEVGVVELTITAAGESDPVFGAVAAEAIRAAHRAGIRTSDGTRFPVIVSHHDAVTHLPEAAILLASSDRSPVHTWRAGRLLAFQHHPESDPARVAYWRTRDALNDLAGTMDAASLKAARDALEVAAGRSAAPGAAGTHGATAADLPEAAASAGAAAREEAERVDPAIQAFGRTLARVLVRNVRA
;
A
#
# COMPACT_ATOMS: atom_id res chain seq x y z
N VAL A 1 20.07 -12.36 2.87
CA VAL A 1 20.10 -12.35 1.40
C VAL A 1 21.45 -12.90 0.98
N ALA A 2 21.66 -14.21 1.30
CA ALA A 2 22.96 -14.85 1.17
C ALA A 2 23.39 -15.01 -0.31
N ASP A 3 22.47 -14.94 -1.27
CA ASP A 3 22.73 -15.28 -2.67
C ASP A 3 22.75 -14.06 -3.61
N ASP A 4 22.81 -12.84 -3.07
CA ASP A 4 22.84 -11.57 -3.84
C ASP A 4 21.74 -11.45 -4.92
N VAL A 5 20.59 -12.07 -4.68
CA VAL A 5 19.44 -12.03 -5.58
C VAL A 5 18.68 -10.70 -5.37
N PRO A 6 18.41 -9.94 -6.45
CA PRO A 6 17.53 -8.78 -6.35
C PRO A 6 16.16 -9.18 -5.85
N ALA A 7 15.68 -8.52 -4.80
CA ALA A 7 14.40 -8.81 -4.21
C ALA A 7 13.60 -7.52 -3.91
N ILE A 8 12.28 -7.63 -3.98
CA ILE A 8 11.33 -6.63 -3.47
C ILE A 8 10.51 -7.26 -2.38
N ALA A 9 10.32 -6.50 -1.31
CA ALA A 9 9.44 -6.84 -0.21
C ALA A 9 8.37 -5.75 -0.07
N ILE A 10 7.09 -6.12 -0.03
CA ILE A 10 5.97 -5.18 0.02
C ILE A 10 5.14 -5.47 1.26
N CYS A 11 4.80 -4.44 2.02
CA CYS A 11 3.95 -4.45 3.21
C CYS A 11 4.38 -5.55 4.20
N LEU A 12 3.59 -6.59 4.41
CA LEU A 12 3.95 -7.74 5.25
C LEU A 12 5.32 -8.34 4.86
N GLY A 13 5.64 -8.37 3.56
CA GLY A 13 6.94 -8.84 3.10
C GLY A 13 8.10 -7.99 3.62
N ALA A 14 7.93 -6.67 3.71
CA ALA A 14 8.94 -5.76 4.27
C ALA A 14 9.10 -5.98 5.79
N GLN A 15 8.00 -6.23 6.52
CA GLN A 15 8.01 -6.54 7.94
C GLN A 15 8.73 -7.86 8.23
N VAL A 16 8.38 -8.93 7.50
CA VAL A 16 9.04 -10.24 7.60
C VAL A 16 10.53 -10.15 7.28
N ALA A 17 10.88 -9.36 6.25
CA ALA A 17 12.29 -9.17 5.89
C ALA A 17 13.06 -8.39 6.97
N ALA A 18 12.45 -7.39 7.61
CA ALA A 18 13.05 -6.66 8.70
C ALA A 18 13.37 -7.58 9.88
N GLU A 19 12.40 -8.38 10.34
CA GLU A 19 12.57 -9.37 11.40
C GLU A 19 13.68 -10.39 11.06
N ALA A 20 13.62 -10.95 9.84
CA ALA A 20 14.59 -11.95 9.39
C ALA A 20 16.04 -11.42 9.32
N LEU A 21 16.22 -10.11 9.19
CA LEU A 21 17.51 -9.44 9.10
C LEU A 21 17.96 -8.79 10.42
N GLY A 22 17.22 -8.99 11.51
CA GLY A 22 17.54 -8.49 12.86
C GLY A 22 16.99 -7.10 13.17
N GLY A 23 16.03 -6.62 12.40
CA GLY A 23 15.19 -5.48 12.75
C GLY A 23 14.03 -5.87 13.67
N SER A 24 13.03 -5.00 13.81
CA SER A 24 11.81 -5.33 14.57
C SER A 24 10.55 -4.65 14.02
N THR A 25 9.42 -5.31 14.22
CA THR A 25 8.09 -4.87 13.80
C THR A 25 7.17 -4.79 15.02
N ALA A 26 6.39 -3.72 15.15
CA ALA A 26 5.31 -3.64 16.13
C ALA A 26 4.01 -4.18 15.53
N VAL A 27 3.27 -4.96 16.33
CA VAL A 27 2.01 -5.64 15.95
C VAL A 27 1.00 -5.53 17.10
N PRO A 28 0.03 -4.62 17.06
CA PRO A 28 -0.12 -3.51 16.12
C PRO A 28 0.90 -2.38 16.39
N ALA A 29 1.20 -1.61 15.36
CA ALA A 29 2.06 -0.43 15.48
C ALA A 29 1.23 0.81 15.82
N LEU A 30 0.80 0.94 17.06
CA LEU A 30 -0.06 2.02 17.53
C LEU A 30 0.56 3.40 17.24
N GLY A 31 -0.17 4.24 16.51
CA GLY A 31 0.26 5.56 16.08
C GLY A 31 1.08 5.56 14.77
N ASN A 32 1.55 4.42 14.31
CA ASN A 32 2.28 4.26 13.04
C ASN A 32 1.45 3.54 11.97
N ASP A 33 0.18 3.22 12.26
CA ASP A 33 -0.77 2.64 11.33
C ASP A 33 -1.23 3.66 10.28
N GLU A 34 -1.35 3.25 9.03
CA GLU A 34 -1.76 4.12 7.93
C GLU A 34 -2.67 3.37 6.95
N VAL A 35 -3.74 4.04 6.50
CA VAL A 35 -4.68 3.51 5.50
C VAL A 35 -5.12 4.61 4.55
N GLY A 36 -5.05 4.38 3.25
CA GLY A 36 -5.45 5.32 2.22
C GLY A 36 -4.28 5.86 1.40
N VAL A 37 -4.26 7.15 1.16
CA VAL A 37 -3.17 7.86 0.49
C VAL A 37 -2.36 8.64 1.53
N VAL A 38 -1.04 8.46 1.50
CA VAL A 38 -0.10 9.24 2.34
C VAL A 38 1.02 9.80 1.48
N GLU A 39 1.67 10.85 1.96
CA GLU A 39 2.87 11.41 1.33
C GLU A 39 4.13 10.85 1.98
N LEU A 40 5.08 10.41 1.15
CA LEU A 40 6.41 10.03 1.61
C LEU A 40 7.41 11.17 1.45
N THR A 41 8.21 11.37 2.48
CA THR A 41 9.41 12.20 2.47
C THR A 41 10.62 11.33 2.14
N ILE A 42 11.39 11.73 1.13
CA ILE A 42 12.59 11.02 0.70
C ILE A 42 13.78 11.46 1.56
N THR A 43 14.57 10.52 2.03
CA THR A 43 15.84 10.82 2.71
C THR A 43 16.94 11.15 1.69
N ALA A 44 18.04 11.80 2.11
CA ALA A 44 19.20 12.03 1.25
C ALA A 44 19.78 10.71 0.68
N ALA A 45 19.74 9.62 1.46
CA ALA A 45 20.11 8.31 1.00
C ALA A 45 19.12 7.79 -0.06
N GLY A 46 17.83 8.06 0.11
CA GLY A 46 16.78 7.70 -0.85
C GLY A 46 16.94 8.44 -2.19
N GLU A 47 17.26 9.71 -2.17
CA GLU A 47 17.55 10.49 -3.40
C GLU A 47 18.74 9.93 -4.15
N SER A 48 19.78 9.51 -3.43
CA SER A 48 21.03 8.97 -4.00
C SER A 48 20.94 7.48 -4.36
N ASP A 49 19.87 6.79 -3.96
CA ASP A 49 19.70 5.36 -4.24
C ASP A 49 19.51 5.11 -5.75
N PRO A 50 20.31 4.22 -6.36
CA PRO A 50 20.33 4.04 -7.82
C PRO A 50 19.01 3.50 -8.39
N VAL A 51 18.19 2.84 -7.57
CA VAL A 51 16.87 2.33 -7.98
C VAL A 51 15.77 3.23 -7.47
N PHE A 52 15.68 3.41 -6.16
CA PHE A 52 14.58 4.15 -5.52
C PHE A 52 14.59 5.64 -5.91
N GLY A 53 15.75 6.30 -5.96
CA GLY A 53 15.85 7.72 -6.32
C GLY A 53 15.27 8.03 -7.71
N ALA A 54 15.55 7.18 -8.70
CA ALA A 54 14.98 7.34 -10.05
C ALA A 54 13.45 7.14 -10.07
N VAL A 55 12.95 6.18 -9.27
CA VAL A 55 11.52 5.87 -9.17
C VAL A 55 10.77 7.00 -8.47
N ALA A 56 11.27 7.47 -7.34
CA ALA A 56 10.68 8.56 -6.58
C ALA A 56 10.69 9.89 -7.37
N ALA A 57 11.79 10.21 -8.03
CA ALA A 57 11.87 11.39 -8.89
C ALA A 57 10.83 11.38 -10.02
N GLU A 58 10.54 10.22 -10.63
CA GLU A 58 9.49 10.14 -11.65
C GLU A 58 8.08 10.27 -11.07
N ALA A 59 7.84 9.72 -9.87
CA ALA A 59 6.57 9.92 -9.17
C ALA A 59 6.31 11.39 -8.86
N ILE A 60 7.32 12.11 -8.35
CA ILE A 60 7.26 13.57 -8.11
C ILE A 60 6.96 14.33 -9.41
N ARG A 61 7.70 14.04 -10.49
CA ARG A 61 7.46 14.68 -11.79
C ARG A 61 6.04 14.41 -12.31
N ALA A 62 5.54 13.19 -12.14
CA ALA A 62 4.19 12.83 -12.55
C ALA A 62 3.12 13.56 -11.72
N ALA A 63 3.34 13.68 -10.41
CA ALA A 63 2.48 14.46 -9.53
C ALA A 63 2.40 15.93 -10.00
N HIS A 64 3.54 16.56 -10.24
CA HIS A 64 3.58 17.94 -10.75
C HIS A 64 2.86 18.10 -12.09
N ARG A 65 3.09 17.19 -13.05
CA ARG A 65 2.39 17.24 -14.37
C ARG A 65 0.88 17.08 -14.24
N ALA A 66 0.42 16.32 -13.24
CA ALA A 66 -1.00 16.12 -12.97
C ALA A 66 -1.61 17.22 -12.09
N GLY A 67 -0.84 18.24 -11.69
CA GLY A 67 -1.30 19.31 -10.80
C GLY A 67 -1.54 18.85 -9.35
N ILE A 68 -1.01 17.70 -8.97
CA ILE A 68 -1.07 17.20 -7.60
C ILE A 68 -0.09 18.02 -6.76
N ARG A 69 -0.63 18.68 -5.73
CA ARG A 69 0.17 19.46 -4.81
C ARG A 69 0.69 18.54 -3.72
N THR A 70 1.99 18.44 -3.60
CA THR A 70 2.69 17.81 -2.47
C THR A 70 3.17 18.89 -1.50
N SER A 71 3.41 18.52 -0.24
CA SER A 71 3.81 19.46 0.81
C SER A 71 5.11 20.20 0.50
N ASP A 72 6.01 19.53 -0.20
CA ASP A 72 7.24 20.10 -0.76
C ASP A 72 7.71 19.28 -1.98
N GLY A 73 8.75 19.73 -2.67
CA GLY A 73 9.29 19.08 -3.88
C GLY A 73 9.98 17.72 -3.62
N THR A 74 10.09 17.29 -2.38
CA THR A 74 10.73 16.01 -1.98
C THR A 74 9.71 14.94 -1.57
N ARG A 75 8.41 15.23 -1.65
CA ARG A 75 7.32 14.33 -1.29
C ARG A 75 6.59 13.79 -2.52
N PHE A 76 6.05 12.59 -2.39
CA PHE A 76 5.18 11.98 -3.41
C PHE A 76 4.12 11.09 -2.75
N PRO A 77 2.91 11.01 -3.33
CA PRO A 77 1.83 10.22 -2.78
C PRO A 77 2.02 8.73 -3.05
N VAL A 78 1.64 7.91 -2.07
CA VAL A 78 1.60 6.44 -2.16
C VAL A 78 0.31 5.89 -1.55
N ILE A 79 -0.03 4.66 -1.92
CA ILE A 79 -1.15 3.91 -1.32
C ILE A 79 -0.63 3.02 -0.19
N VAL A 80 -1.29 3.09 0.95
CA VAL A 80 -0.97 2.30 2.15
C VAL A 80 -2.20 1.61 2.72
N SER A 81 -1.98 0.45 3.35
CA SER A 81 -2.97 -0.24 4.17
C SER A 81 -2.23 -1.16 5.14
N HIS A 82 -1.86 -0.64 6.30
CA HIS A 82 -1.17 -1.41 7.33
C HIS A 82 -1.54 -0.94 8.74
N HIS A 83 -1.61 -1.89 9.67
CA HIS A 83 -1.75 -1.67 11.11
C HIS A 83 -0.46 -2.02 11.85
N ASP A 84 0.39 -2.83 11.22
CA ASP A 84 1.69 -3.23 11.70
C ASP A 84 2.77 -2.48 10.93
N ALA A 85 3.90 -2.16 11.57
CA ALA A 85 4.98 -1.43 10.92
C ALA A 85 6.36 -1.83 11.47
N VAL A 86 7.37 -1.76 10.62
CA VAL A 86 8.77 -1.85 11.04
C VAL A 86 9.09 -0.66 11.93
N THR A 87 9.58 -0.91 13.13
CA THR A 87 9.95 0.12 14.13
C THR A 87 11.46 0.30 14.23
N HIS A 88 12.23 -0.76 13.96
CA HIS A 88 13.69 -0.69 13.93
C HIS A 88 14.20 -1.40 12.68
N LEU A 89 15.04 -0.69 11.93
CA LEU A 89 15.71 -1.27 10.77
C LEU A 89 16.80 -2.25 11.18
N PRO A 90 17.05 -3.30 10.37
CA PRO A 90 18.27 -4.08 10.47
C PRO A 90 19.53 -3.18 10.41
N GLU A 91 20.60 -3.54 11.11
CA GLU A 91 21.83 -2.74 11.20
C GLU A 91 22.41 -2.40 9.81
N ALA A 92 22.36 -3.33 8.87
CA ALA A 92 22.86 -3.14 7.50
C ALA A 92 21.87 -2.44 6.56
N ALA A 93 20.68 -2.03 7.05
CA ALA A 93 19.67 -1.41 6.22
C ALA A 93 19.82 0.11 6.20
N ILE A 94 19.41 0.68 5.07
CA ILE A 94 19.43 2.14 4.82
C ILE A 94 17.98 2.60 4.65
N LEU A 95 17.55 3.59 5.44
CA LEU A 95 16.25 4.24 5.30
C LEU A 95 16.25 5.13 4.05
N LEU A 96 15.27 4.92 3.17
CA LEU A 96 15.14 5.66 1.90
C LEU A 96 13.97 6.66 1.93
N ALA A 97 12.87 6.33 2.63
CA ALA A 97 11.75 7.25 2.81
C ALA A 97 10.97 6.94 4.10
N SER A 98 10.28 7.97 4.59
CA SER A 98 9.37 7.91 5.74
C SER A 98 8.06 8.64 5.41
N SER A 99 7.00 8.37 6.17
CA SER A 99 5.81 9.23 6.24
C SER A 99 5.79 10.02 7.54
N ASP A 100 4.80 10.89 7.71
CA ASP A 100 4.65 11.66 8.94
C ASP A 100 4.28 10.78 10.15
N ARG A 101 3.66 9.59 9.92
CA ARG A 101 3.26 8.64 10.97
C ARG A 101 4.18 7.43 11.07
N SER A 102 4.69 6.93 9.93
CA SER A 102 5.55 5.75 9.89
C SER A 102 7.00 6.15 9.59
N PRO A 103 7.88 6.14 10.61
CA PRO A 103 9.28 6.57 10.43
C PRO A 103 10.09 5.61 9.57
N VAL A 104 9.67 4.34 9.44
CA VAL A 104 10.31 3.35 8.57
C VAL A 104 9.32 2.94 7.49
N HIS A 105 9.47 3.49 6.30
CA HIS A 105 8.51 3.27 5.23
C HIS A 105 9.12 2.59 3.99
N THR A 106 10.25 3.08 3.51
CA THR A 106 11.00 2.44 2.43
C THR A 106 12.45 2.32 2.84
N TRP A 107 13.02 1.15 2.66
CA TRP A 107 14.39 0.86 3.06
C TRP A 107 15.07 -0.17 2.15
N ARG A 108 16.40 -0.23 2.22
CA ARG A 108 17.23 -1.16 1.45
C ARG A 108 18.18 -1.92 2.38
N ALA A 109 18.33 -3.22 2.13
CA ALA A 109 19.42 -4.03 2.68
C ALA A 109 20.07 -4.83 1.53
N GLY A 110 21.29 -4.46 1.14
CA GLY A 110 21.94 -5.03 -0.05
C GLY A 110 21.08 -4.85 -1.31
N ARG A 111 20.71 -5.95 -1.97
CA ARG A 111 19.83 -5.93 -3.17
C ARG A 111 18.35 -6.08 -2.85
N LEU A 112 17.96 -6.16 -1.59
CA LEU A 112 16.57 -6.11 -1.16
C LEU A 112 16.10 -4.66 -1.07
N LEU A 113 15.02 -4.31 -1.78
CA LEU A 113 14.31 -3.05 -1.64
C LEU A 113 12.94 -3.32 -1.02
N ALA A 114 12.65 -2.69 0.09
CA ALA A 114 11.46 -2.94 0.90
C ALA A 114 10.56 -1.71 1.00
N PHE A 115 9.26 -1.92 0.84
CA PHE A 115 8.21 -0.91 0.86
C PHE A 115 7.13 -1.27 1.87
N GLN A 116 6.79 -0.37 2.79
CA GLN A 116 5.59 -0.52 3.61
C GLN A 116 4.32 -0.22 2.79
N HIS A 117 4.42 0.68 1.80
CA HIS A 117 3.34 1.01 0.87
C HIS A 117 3.16 -0.04 -0.23
N HIS A 118 2.09 0.11 -1.00
CA HIS A 118 1.66 -0.79 -2.06
C HIS A 118 1.86 -0.16 -3.46
N PRO A 119 3.06 -0.25 -4.06
CA PRO A 119 3.31 0.29 -5.41
C PRO A 119 2.54 -0.42 -6.52
N GLU A 120 1.99 -1.60 -6.24
CA GLU A 120 1.18 -2.42 -7.14
C GLU A 120 -0.31 -2.11 -7.07
N SER A 121 -0.74 -1.27 -6.13
CA SER A 121 -2.16 -1.00 -5.88
C SER A 121 -2.72 0.09 -6.80
N ASP A 122 -4.03 0.06 -6.93
CA ASP A 122 -4.84 0.99 -7.70
C ASP A 122 -6.01 1.56 -6.87
N PRO A 123 -6.75 2.57 -7.37
CA PRO A 123 -7.88 3.16 -6.65
C PRO A 123 -8.98 2.16 -6.27
N ALA A 124 -9.21 1.13 -7.09
CA ALA A 124 -10.22 0.11 -6.79
C ALA A 124 -9.81 -0.76 -5.59
N ARG A 125 -8.52 -1.04 -5.46
CA ARG A 125 -7.96 -1.76 -4.31
C ARG A 125 -8.11 -0.96 -3.02
N VAL A 126 -7.85 0.33 -3.07
CA VAL A 126 -8.01 1.23 -1.90
C VAL A 126 -9.48 1.27 -1.47
N ALA A 127 -10.40 1.42 -2.41
CA ALA A 127 -11.84 1.37 -2.14
C ALA A 127 -12.24 0.07 -1.43
N TYR A 128 -11.77 -1.08 -1.94
CA TYR A 128 -12.02 -2.38 -1.33
C TYR A 128 -11.53 -2.44 0.12
N TRP A 129 -10.29 -2.05 0.39
CA TRP A 129 -9.74 -2.08 1.75
C TRP A 129 -10.53 -1.20 2.70
N ARG A 130 -10.85 0.03 2.30
CA ARG A 130 -11.60 0.97 3.14
C ARG A 130 -13.03 0.50 3.41
N THR A 131 -13.71 -0.08 2.40
CA THR A 131 -15.04 -0.68 2.60
C THR A 131 -14.96 -1.87 3.57
N ARG A 132 -13.97 -2.74 3.40
CA ARG A 132 -13.74 -3.89 4.30
C ARG A 132 -13.49 -3.45 5.74
N ASP A 133 -12.63 -2.45 5.94
CA ASP A 133 -12.28 -1.96 7.27
C ASP A 133 -13.51 -1.33 7.94
N ALA A 134 -14.28 -0.52 7.22
CA ALA A 134 -15.54 0.03 7.72
C ALA A 134 -16.58 -1.07 8.05
N LEU A 135 -16.64 -2.16 7.28
CA LEU A 135 -17.48 -3.32 7.63
C LEU A 135 -17.00 -4.02 8.90
N ASN A 136 -15.71 -4.11 9.12
CA ASN A 136 -15.15 -4.68 10.35
C ASN A 136 -15.48 -3.81 11.57
N ASP A 137 -15.45 -2.49 11.44
CA ASP A 137 -15.87 -1.55 12.50
C ASP A 137 -17.35 -1.69 12.84
N LEU A 138 -18.19 -1.97 11.82
CA LEU A 138 -19.62 -2.20 12.00
C LEU A 138 -19.98 -3.60 12.51
N ALA A 139 -19.04 -4.54 12.52
CA ALA A 139 -19.32 -5.96 12.84
C ALA A 139 -19.95 -6.18 14.22
N GLY A 140 -19.64 -5.31 15.20
CA GLY A 140 -20.23 -5.38 16.54
C GLY A 140 -21.67 -4.84 16.63
N THR A 141 -22.17 -4.17 15.58
CA THR A 141 -23.50 -3.54 15.53
C THR A 141 -24.47 -4.24 14.57
N MET A 142 -23.98 -5.19 13.78
CA MET A 142 -24.74 -5.94 12.77
C MET A 142 -25.00 -7.36 13.24
N ASP A 143 -26.14 -7.93 12.83
CA ASP A 143 -26.33 -9.37 12.97
C ASP A 143 -25.44 -10.15 11.99
N ALA A 144 -25.16 -11.42 12.32
CA ALA A 144 -24.20 -12.24 11.57
C ALA A 144 -24.61 -12.47 10.09
N ALA A 145 -25.91 -12.54 9.81
CA ALA A 145 -26.41 -12.78 8.46
C ALA A 145 -26.22 -11.53 7.58
N SER A 146 -26.57 -10.36 8.13
CA SER A 146 -26.37 -9.06 7.45
C SER A 146 -24.88 -8.77 7.21
N LEU A 147 -24.02 -9.02 8.20
CA LEU A 147 -22.58 -8.84 8.04
C LEU A 147 -22.00 -9.77 6.97
N LYS A 148 -22.46 -11.04 6.95
CA LYS A 148 -22.05 -12.00 5.93
C LYS A 148 -22.48 -11.53 4.53
N ALA A 149 -23.73 -11.10 4.37
CA ALA A 149 -24.25 -10.60 3.10
C ALA A 149 -23.46 -9.39 2.60
N ALA A 150 -23.14 -8.46 3.48
CA ALA A 150 -22.32 -7.29 3.14
C ALA A 150 -20.88 -7.66 2.72
N ARG A 151 -20.26 -8.63 3.38
CA ARG A 151 -18.94 -9.14 2.98
C ARG A 151 -18.98 -9.86 1.64
N ASP A 152 -20.00 -10.68 1.39
CA ASP A 152 -20.20 -11.33 0.09
C ASP A 152 -20.40 -10.30 -1.02
N ALA A 153 -21.17 -9.24 -0.76
CA ALA A 153 -21.37 -8.13 -1.70
C ALA A 153 -20.07 -7.39 -2.02
N LEU A 154 -19.21 -7.17 -1.03
CA LEU A 154 -17.90 -6.55 -1.23
C LEU A 154 -16.99 -7.41 -2.12
N GLU A 155 -16.95 -8.73 -1.90
CA GLU A 155 -16.14 -9.63 -2.73
C GLU A 155 -16.63 -9.68 -4.18
N VAL A 156 -17.97 -9.66 -4.39
CA VAL A 156 -18.57 -9.55 -5.73
C VAL A 156 -18.19 -8.24 -6.41
N ALA A 157 -18.32 -7.12 -5.69
CA ALA A 157 -17.97 -5.79 -6.22
C ALA A 157 -16.47 -5.68 -6.57
N ALA A 158 -15.62 -6.39 -5.85
CA ALA A 158 -14.18 -6.46 -6.11
C ALA A 158 -13.78 -7.45 -7.23
N GLY A 159 -14.75 -8.14 -7.86
CA GLY A 159 -14.48 -9.16 -8.88
C GLY A 159 -13.77 -10.40 -8.33
N ARG A 160 -13.82 -10.65 -7.02
CA ARG A 160 -13.12 -11.75 -6.34
C ARG A 160 -14.01 -12.98 -6.10
N SER A 161 -15.31 -12.82 -6.20
CA SER A 161 -16.24 -13.92 -6.05
C SER A 161 -16.41 -14.65 -7.38
N ALA A 162 -15.61 -15.70 -7.57
CA ALA A 162 -15.89 -16.75 -8.52
C ALA A 162 -15.21 -18.05 -8.08
N ALA A 163 -15.65 -18.63 -6.97
CA ALA A 163 -15.55 -20.07 -6.84
C ALA A 163 -16.69 -20.68 -7.67
N PRO A 164 -16.43 -21.46 -8.74
CA PRO A 164 -17.47 -22.21 -9.41
C PRO A 164 -17.98 -23.28 -8.43
N GLY A 165 -19.16 -23.06 -7.83
CA GLY A 165 -19.76 -24.00 -6.90
C GLY A 165 -20.57 -23.42 -5.75
N ALA A 166 -20.51 -22.13 -5.45
CA ALA A 166 -21.40 -21.48 -4.49
C ALA A 166 -22.75 -21.14 -5.15
N ALA A 167 -23.45 -22.16 -5.61
CA ALA A 167 -24.87 -22.08 -5.94
C ALA A 167 -25.64 -22.00 -4.63
N GLY A 168 -26.16 -20.82 -4.32
CA GLY A 168 -27.16 -20.68 -3.26
C GLY A 168 -26.95 -19.52 -2.31
N THR A 169 -27.10 -18.31 -2.80
CA THR A 169 -27.86 -17.25 -2.14
C THR A 169 -28.06 -16.10 -3.15
N HIS A 170 -29.24 -15.52 -3.17
CA HIS A 170 -29.67 -14.41 -4.03
C HIS A 170 -28.55 -13.41 -4.22
N GLY A 171 -28.22 -13.09 -5.49
CA GLY A 171 -27.04 -12.35 -5.91
C GLY A 171 -26.79 -11.11 -5.06
N ALA A 172 -25.82 -11.22 -4.15
CA ALA A 172 -25.36 -10.10 -3.36
C ALA A 172 -24.86 -9.01 -4.33
N THR A 173 -25.30 -7.79 -4.15
CA THR A 173 -24.98 -6.63 -5.00
C THR A 173 -24.33 -5.54 -4.16
N ALA A 174 -23.76 -4.54 -4.80
CA ALA A 174 -23.22 -3.37 -4.10
C ALA A 174 -24.30 -2.65 -3.25
N ALA A 175 -25.58 -2.83 -3.58
CA ALA A 175 -26.70 -2.28 -2.81
C ALA A 175 -26.89 -2.95 -1.41
N ASP A 176 -26.29 -4.10 -1.21
CA ASP A 176 -26.33 -4.82 0.08
C ASP A 176 -25.23 -4.33 1.06
N LEU A 177 -24.37 -3.40 0.63
CA LEU A 177 -23.38 -2.78 1.50
C LEU A 177 -24.03 -1.72 2.40
N PRO A 178 -23.72 -1.69 3.70
CA PRO A 178 -24.09 -0.58 4.57
C PRO A 178 -23.60 0.76 3.98
N GLU A 179 -24.47 1.79 4.02
CA GLU A 179 -24.16 3.10 3.44
C GLU A 179 -22.84 3.68 3.94
N ALA A 180 -22.56 3.55 5.24
CA ALA A 180 -21.31 4.02 5.83
C ALA A 180 -20.07 3.32 5.24
N ALA A 181 -20.14 2.01 5.00
CA ALA A 181 -19.04 1.25 4.41
C ALA A 181 -18.86 1.57 2.93
N ALA A 182 -19.96 1.66 2.17
CA ALA A 182 -19.94 2.05 0.76
C ALA A 182 -19.38 3.47 0.57
N SER A 183 -19.80 4.41 1.43
CA SER A 183 -19.32 5.80 1.42
C SER A 183 -17.84 5.91 1.74
N ALA A 184 -17.35 5.16 2.76
CA ALA A 184 -15.93 5.13 3.10
C ALA A 184 -15.07 4.63 1.93
N GLY A 185 -15.52 3.58 1.23
CA GLY A 185 -14.84 3.06 0.05
C GLY A 185 -14.84 4.04 -1.12
N ALA A 186 -15.97 4.69 -1.39
CA ALA A 186 -16.10 5.68 -2.46
C ALA A 186 -15.19 6.90 -2.24
N ALA A 187 -15.17 7.44 -1.02
CA ALA A 187 -14.30 8.57 -0.66
C ALA A 187 -12.80 8.22 -0.82
N ALA A 188 -12.40 7.04 -0.37
CA ALA A 188 -11.02 6.58 -0.50
C ALA A 188 -10.63 6.33 -1.97
N ARG A 189 -11.56 5.86 -2.79
CA ARG A 189 -11.35 5.72 -4.23
C ARG A 189 -11.11 7.07 -4.90
N GLU A 190 -11.96 8.05 -4.63
CA GLU A 190 -11.82 9.40 -5.19
C GLU A 190 -10.47 10.04 -4.81
N GLU A 191 -10.04 9.86 -3.56
CA GLU A 191 -8.74 10.33 -3.11
C GLU A 191 -7.59 9.65 -3.88
N ALA A 192 -7.64 8.31 -4.03
CA ALA A 192 -6.63 7.56 -4.76
C ALA A 192 -6.62 7.90 -6.27
N GLU A 193 -7.78 8.12 -6.90
CA GLU A 193 -7.88 8.54 -8.30
C GLU A 193 -7.21 9.89 -8.55
N ARG A 194 -7.28 10.81 -7.60
CA ARG A 194 -6.59 12.12 -7.71
C ARG A 194 -5.07 11.98 -7.79
N VAL A 195 -4.49 10.99 -7.13
CA VAL A 195 -3.04 10.77 -7.08
C VAL A 195 -2.55 9.65 -7.99
N ASP A 196 -3.45 8.93 -8.66
CA ASP A 196 -3.14 7.77 -9.51
C ASP A 196 -2.04 8.04 -10.55
N PRO A 197 -1.94 9.21 -11.22
CA PRO A 197 -0.84 9.47 -12.15
C PRO A 197 0.56 9.31 -11.53
N ALA A 198 0.74 9.72 -10.29
CA ALA A 198 2.03 9.60 -9.58
C ALA A 198 2.29 8.14 -9.18
N ILE A 199 1.27 7.45 -8.66
CA ILE A 199 1.35 6.03 -8.27
C ILE A 199 1.68 5.15 -9.47
N GLN A 200 1.00 5.34 -10.60
CA GLN A 200 1.26 4.63 -11.84
C GLN A 200 2.66 4.91 -12.41
N ALA A 201 3.14 6.15 -12.29
CA ALA A 201 4.50 6.49 -12.71
C ALA A 201 5.55 5.79 -11.84
N PHE A 202 5.33 5.74 -10.52
CA PHE A 202 6.16 5.00 -9.58
C PHE A 202 6.24 3.52 -9.96
N GLY A 203 5.10 2.83 -10.03
CA GLY A 203 5.03 1.40 -10.35
C GLY A 203 5.66 1.04 -11.69
N ARG A 204 5.34 1.79 -12.76
CA ARG A 204 5.94 1.57 -14.09
C ARG A 204 7.45 1.80 -14.11
N THR A 205 7.94 2.79 -13.38
CA THR A 205 9.38 3.08 -13.33
C THR A 205 10.10 2.04 -12.51
N LEU A 206 9.54 1.63 -11.37
CA LEU A 206 10.06 0.54 -10.57
C LEU A 206 10.21 -0.74 -11.40
N ALA A 207 9.17 -1.15 -12.12
CA ALA A 207 9.21 -2.33 -12.97
C ALA A 207 10.33 -2.25 -14.04
N ARG A 208 10.47 -1.09 -14.70
CA ARG A 208 11.52 -0.87 -15.72
C ARG A 208 12.93 -0.93 -15.15
N VAL A 209 13.17 -0.32 -13.99
CA VAL A 209 14.49 -0.30 -13.36
C VAL A 209 14.87 -1.68 -12.87
N LEU A 210 13.92 -2.43 -12.31
CA LEU A 210 14.15 -3.81 -11.86
C LEU A 210 14.55 -4.72 -13.00
N VAL A 211 13.80 -4.70 -14.12
CA VAL A 211 14.12 -5.53 -15.30
C VAL A 211 15.53 -5.24 -15.81
N ARG A 212 15.99 -4.00 -15.76
CA ARG A 212 17.36 -3.64 -16.16
C ARG A 212 18.40 -4.19 -15.18
N ASN A 213 18.14 -4.11 -13.88
CA ASN A 213 19.09 -4.57 -12.84
C ASN A 213 19.16 -6.09 -12.68
N VAL A 214 18.13 -6.84 -13.13
CA VAL A 214 18.16 -8.32 -13.15
C VAL A 214 19.01 -8.84 -14.31
N ARG A 215 19.16 -8.06 -15.38
CA ARG A 215 19.91 -8.45 -16.59
C ARG A 215 21.39 -8.03 -16.55
N ALA A 216 21.79 -7.23 -15.58
CA ALA A 216 23.16 -6.78 -15.36
C ALA A 216 23.83 -7.62 -14.28
#